data_b158466e6552250cc0abe0e533cdd388
#
_entry.id   b158466e6552250cc0abe0e533cdd388
#
_cell.length_a   1.000
_cell.length_b   1.000
_cell.length_c   1.000
_cell.angle_alpha   90.00
_cell.angle_beta   90.00
_cell.angle_gamma   90.00
#
_symmetry.space_group_name_H-M   'P 1'
#
loop_
_entity.id
_entity.type
_entity.pdbx_description
1 polymer ?
#
loop_
_entity_poly.entity_id
_entity_poly.type
_entity_poly.pdbx_seq_one_letter_code
_entity_poly.pdbx_strand_id
1 'polypeptide(L)'
;MAIAVRGADHGERSLTDLIERCAELKGELVAFAQSARFDRWLTPLLLEAAGPERLLDEGEAVRITDHFILRFRLPDGSTVVDRFVGGRRDLDGIDREMLLGWRDPVEGIFEIRRKDGDALVLLNLIDDLEYRTYSNAGRAAFRGVTKGGFLHACLVPVFSADGTWLISGAMSFYPRSSATEIARAALQLATSHPELVFRNPEKIEQGWESMRADRDAFVEFFGGDELVLPPAETEERLNAYYRHRQEDTAAGRPDRARGRRLPGLDFPAFELPRDLADADTIGVIYDEVDGLNFYADYGLLRELFADPSLTGRKPHQDLLRTYLREQSITPLPIRRLAAAHPETADSVFRKLLRKPGFAWSEHGEELLRRRKPWYYAQEPRPGVSVVGERLGELAAGGRRQRFTSARRVPGQPHRP
;
A
#
# COMPACT_ATOMS: atom_id res chain seq x y z
N MET A 1 3.75 -35.10 -11.22
CA MET A 1 5.20 -35.07 -11.00
C MET A 1 5.40 -34.50 -9.61
N ALA A 2 5.83 -35.31 -8.64
CA ALA A 2 6.03 -34.88 -7.26
C ALA A 2 7.22 -33.91 -7.23
N ILE A 3 6.99 -32.68 -6.82
CA ILE A 3 8.07 -31.72 -6.53
C ILE A 3 8.56 -32.07 -5.12
N ALA A 4 9.77 -32.61 -5.03
CA ALA A 4 10.42 -32.85 -3.75
C ALA A 4 11.24 -31.61 -3.37
N VAL A 5 10.99 -31.06 -2.20
CA VAL A 5 11.72 -29.92 -1.66
C VAL A 5 12.90 -30.44 -0.84
N ARG A 6 14.12 -30.07 -1.22
CA ARG A 6 15.33 -30.36 -0.47
C ARG A 6 15.63 -29.24 0.54
N GLY A 7 15.32 -29.48 1.80
CA GLY A 7 15.89 -28.69 2.90
C GLY A 7 17.32 -29.17 3.22
N ALA A 8 18.17 -28.28 3.64
CA ALA A 8 19.63 -28.50 3.79
C ALA A 8 20.04 -29.59 4.78
N ASP A 9 19.12 -30.24 5.53
CA ASP A 9 19.46 -31.28 6.51
C ASP A 9 18.32 -32.27 6.85
N HIS A 10 17.17 -32.21 6.16
CA HIS A 10 16.01 -33.04 6.49
C HIS A 10 15.40 -33.64 5.22
N GLY A 11 15.16 -34.94 5.19
CA GLY A 11 14.71 -35.74 4.05
C GLY A 11 13.61 -35.10 3.19
N GLU A 12 13.51 -35.53 1.91
CA GLU A 12 12.53 -35.07 0.94
C GLU A 12 11.10 -35.30 1.47
N ARG A 13 10.36 -34.19 1.79
CA ARG A 13 8.93 -34.23 2.07
C ARG A 13 8.15 -34.05 0.78
N SER A 14 7.07 -34.81 0.59
CA SER A 14 6.17 -34.59 -0.53
C SER A 14 5.36 -33.30 -0.32
N LEU A 15 4.84 -32.71 -1.41
CA LEU A 15 3.97 -31.53 -1.29
C LEU A 15 2.72 -31.79 -0.45
N THR A 16 2.20 -33.05 -0.52
CA THR A 16 1.04 -33.47 0.29
C THR A 16 1.39 -33.43 1.78
N ASP A 17 2.54 -34.00 2.16
CA ASP A 17 2.99 -33.99 3.56
C ASP A 17 3.21 -32.56 4.08
N LEU A 18 3.72 -31.65 3.22
CA LEU A 18 3.90 -30.26 3.57
C LEU A 18 2.57 -29.54 3.79
N ILE A 19 1.56 -29.78 2.94
CA ILE A 19 0.22 -29.20 3.08
C ILE A 19 -0.46 -29.71 4.35
N GLU A 20 -0.37 -31.02 4.64
CA GLU A 20 -0.88 -31.61 5.88
C GLU A 20 -0.19 -30.99 7.09
N ARG A 21 1.14 -30.87 7.05
CA ARG A 21 1.91 -30.24 8.12
C ARG A 21 1.57 -28.77 8.32
N CYS A 22 1.36 -28.02 7.24
CA CYS A 22 0.85 -26.64 7.31
C CYS A 22 -0.50 -26.57 8.05
N ALA A 23 -1.41 -27.51 7.78
CA ALA A 23 -2.72 -27.55 8.45
C ALA A 23 -2.59 -27.78 9.96
N GLU A 24 -1.74 -28.72 10.38
CA GLU A 24 -1.44 -28.98 11.78
C GLU A 24 -0.84 -27.75 12.47
N LEU A 25 0.23 -27.18 11.90
CA LEU A 25 0.90 -26.00 12.45
C LEU A 25 -0.05 -24.79 12.52
N LYS A 26 -0.96 -24.64 11.54
CA LYS A 26 -1.97 -23.60 11.57
C LYS A 26 -2.95 -23.80 12.73
N GLY A 27 -3.42 -25.01 12.97
CA GLY A 27 -4.28 -25.32 14.11
C GLY A 27 -3.61 -24.99 15.45
N GLU A 28 -2.35 -25.40 15.62
CA GLU A 28 -1.56 -25.09 16.81
C GLU A 28 -1.34 -23.58 16.99
N LEU A 29 -1.05 -22.88 15.90
CA LEU A 29 -0.85 -21.42 15.91
C LEU A 29 -2.14 -20.66 16.26
N VAL A 30 -3.30 -21.09 15.74
CA VAL A 30 -4.61 -20.51 16.10
C VAL A 30 -4.89 -20.73 17.57
N ALA A 31 -4.71 -21.94 18.10
CA ALA A 31 -4.88 -22.24 19.53
C ALA A 31 -3.94 -21.40 20.42
N PHE A 32 -2.71 -21.19 19.96
CA PHE A 32 -1.76 -20.31 20.65
C PHE A 32 -2.22 -18.85 20.66
N ALA A 33 -2.72 -18.34 19.54
CA ALA A 33 -3.23 -16.96 19.39
C ALA A 33 -4.49 -16.70 20.25
N GLN A 34 -5.33 -17.74 20.43
CA GLN A 34 -6.56 -17.67 21.26
C GLN A 34 -6.29 -17.93 22.75
N SER A 35 -5.04 -18.09 23.18
CA SER A 35 -4.71 -18.21 24.59
C SER A 35 -4.85 -16.89 25.34
N ALA A 36 -5.12 -16.93 26.64
CA ALA A 36 -5.28 -15.77 27.51
C ALA A 36 -4.14 -14.73 27.42
N ARG A 37 -2.97 -15.16 26.95
CA ARG A 37 -1.81 -14.29 26.69
C ARG A 37 -2.13 -13.15 25.71
N PHE A 38 -2.99 -13.40 24.74
CA PHE A 38 -3.31 -12.48 23.64
C PHE A 38 -4.70 -11.83 23.75
N ASP A 39 -5.50 -12.18 24.75
CA ASP A 39 -6.87 -11.67 24.92
C ASP A 39 -6.95 -10.15 24.87
N ARG A 40 -6.00 -9.46 25.48
CA ARG A 40 -5.98 -7.99 25.51
C ARG A 40 -5.85 -7.32 24.14
N TRP A 41 -5.39 -8.05 23.13
CA TRP A 41 -5.25 -7.55 21.75
C TRP A 41 -6.29 -8.12 20.81
N LEU A 42 -6.58 -9.44 20.90
CA LEU A 42 -7.51 -10.10 19.99
C LEU A 42 -8.96 -9.76 20.31
N THR A 43 -9.33 -9.73 21.59
CA THR A 43 -10.72 -9.45 22.01
C THR A 43 -11.22 -8.08 21.54
N PRO A 44 -10.46 -6.96 21.66
CA PRO A 44 -10.89 -5.68 21.12
C PRO A 44 -11.14 -5.70 19.63
N LEU A 45 -10.30 -6.37 18.82
CA LEU A 45 -10.47 -6.49 17.37
C LEU A 45 -11.78 -7.22 17.01
N LEU A 46 -12.07 -8.32 17.72
CA LEU A 46 -13.32 -9.07 17.52
C LEU A 46 -14.55 -8.25 17.94
N LEU A 47 -14.47 -7.49 19.04
CA LEU A 47 -15.55 -6.64 19.51
C LEU A 47 -15.81 -5.44 18.59
N GLU A 48 -14.76 -4.83 18.07
CA GLU A 48 -14.86 -3.72 17.10
C GLU A 48 -15.58 -4.19 15.82
N ALA A 49 -15.21 -5.34 15.30
CA ALA A 49 -15.83 -5.92 14.11
C ALA A 49 -17.29 -6.35 14.36
N ALA A 50 -17.60 -6.88 15.55
CA ALA A 50 -18.96 -7.25 15.91
C ALA A 50 -19.94 -6.05 15.97
N GLY A 51 -19.41 -4.82 16.08
CA GLY A 51 -20.18 -3.60 16.14
C GLY A 51 -21.17 -3.54 17.31
N PRO A 52 -22.14 -2.60 17.27
CA PRO A 52 -23.11 -2.40 18.35
C PRO A 52 -24.02 -3.61 18.61
N GLU A 53 -24.32 -4.37 17.57
CA GLU A 53 -25.20 -5.54 17.64
C GLU A 53 -24.51 -6.78 18.22
N ARG A 54 -23.17 -6.74 18.37
CA ARG A 54 -22.34 -7.84 18.88
C ARG A 54 -22.53 -9.18 18.15
N LEU A 55 -22.89 -9.10 16.87
CA LEU A 55 -23.04 -10.24 15.98
C LEU A 55 -21.85 -10.30 15.04
N LEU A 56 -21.06 -11.34 15.18
CA LEU A 56 -19.93 -11.63 14.30
C LEU A 56 -20.18 -13.01 13.69
N ASP A 57 -20.16 -13.12 12.36
CA ASP A 57 -20.26 -14.42 11.73
C ASP A 57 -18.91 -15.19 11.87
N GLU A 58 -19.01 -16.53 11.78
CA GLU A 58 -17.84 -17.40 11.96
C GLU A 58 -16.72 -17.08 10.95
N GLY A 59 -17.07 -16.80 9.71
CA GLY A 59 -16.10 -16.48 8.65
C GLY A 59 -15.36 -15.17 8.91
N GLU A 60 -16.06 -14.18 9.46
CA GLU A 60 -15.48 -12.90 9.84
C GLU A 60 -14.57 -13.04 11.08
N ALA A 61 -14.99 -13.81 12.07
CA ALA A 61 -14.16 -14.11 13.24
C ALA A 61 -12.85 -14.82 12.84
N VAL A 62 -12.92 -15.76 11.88
CA VAL A 62 -11.75 -16.44 11.31
C VAL A 62 -10.84 -15.44 10.60
N ARG A 63 -11.38 -14.52 9.77
CA ARG A 63 -10.56 -13.52 9.06
C ARG A 63 -9.83 -12.58 10.03
N ILE A 64 -10.51 -12.12 11.09
CA ILE A 64 -9.90 -11.25 12.10
C ILE A 64 -8.80 -12.00 12.86
N THR A 65 -9.07 -13.25 13.24
CA THR A 65 -8.08 -14.08 13.91
C THR A 65 -6.85 -14.30 13.03
N ASP A 66 -7.04 -14.54 11.72
CA ASP A 66 -5.96 -14.68 10.75
C ASP A 66 -5.16 -13.39 10.58
N HIS A 67 -5.84 -12.26 10.45
CA HIS A 67 -5.19 -10.95 10.39
C HIS A 67 -4.35 -10.69 11.66
N PHE A 68 -4.91 -10.99 12.84
CA PHE A 68 -4.19 -10.87 14.11
C PHE A 68 -2.94 -11.76 14.15
N ILE A 69 -3.03 -12.99 13.70
CA ILE A 69 -1.92 -13.94 13.70
C ILE A 69 -0.81 -13.50 12.75
N LEU A 70 -1.19 -13.13 11.51
CA LEU A 70 -0.24 -12.98 10.40
C LEU A 70 0.32 -11.55 10.27
N ARG A 71 -0.47 -10.53 10.63
CA ARG A 71 -0.14 -9.13 10.32
C ARG A 71 -0.03 -8.22 11.54
N PHE A 72 -0.81 -8.50 12.60
CA PHE A 72 -0.83 -7.62 13.75
C PHE A 72 0.56 -7.56 14.41
N ARG A 73 1.04 -6.32 14.65
CA ARG A 73 2.30 -6.09 15.33
C ARG A 73 2.05 -5.85 16.81
N LEU A 74 2.65 -6.70 17.63
CA LEU A 74 2.68 -6.52 19.08
C LEU A 74 3.52 -5.28 19.45
N PRO A 75 3.41 -4.75 20.68
CA PRO A 75 4.14 -3.53 21.10
C PRO A 75 5.66 -3.57 20.93
N ASP A 76 6.24 -4.77 20.88
CA ASP A 76 7.66 -4.99 20.62
C ASP A 76 8.00 -5.16 19.14
N GLY A 77 7.04 -4.99 18.25
CA GLY A 77 7.17 -5.15 16.80
C GLY A 77 7.10 -6.59 16.29
N SER A 78 7.04 -7.60 17.18
CA SER A 78 6.89 -9.01 16.78
C SER A 78 5.45 -9.34 16.36
N THR A 79 5.28 -10.37 15.52
CA THR A 79 3.97 -10.97 15.23
C THR A 79 3.67 -12.12 16.20
N VAL A 80 2.42 -12.62 16.16
CA VAL A 80 2.06 -13.86 16.87
C VAL A 80 2.87 -15.04 16.35
N VAL A 81 3.12 -15.10 15.03
CA VAL A 81 4.00 -16.12 14.40
C VAL A 81 5.41 -16.09 15.01
N ASP A 82 6.01 -14.90 15.16
CA ASP A 82 7.35 -14.77 15.76
C ASP A 82 7.38 -15.33 17.18
N ARG A 83 6.35 -15.04 17.98
CA ARG A 83 6.23 -15.53 19.35
C ARG A 83 6.02 -17.04 19.42
N PHE A 84 5.22 -17.60 18.50
CA PHE A 84 4.99 -19.02 18.41
C PHE A 84 6.28 -19.77 18.07
N VAL A 85 6.97 -19.34 17.00
CA VAL A 85 8.24 -19.93 16.55
C VAL A 85 9.33 -19.82 17.61
N GLY A 86 9.44 -18.65 18.26
CA GLY A 86 10.44 -18.41 19.32
C GLY A 86 10.22 -19.25 20.57
N GLY A 87 8.98 -19.63 20.88
CA GLY A 87 8.61 -20.47 22.02
C GLY A 87 8.73 -21.99 21.80
N ARG A 88 8.94 -22.46 20.55
CA ARG A 88 8.90 -23.85 20.15
C ARG A 88 10.31 -24.39 19.82
N ARG A 89 10.81 -25.33 20.61
CA ARG A 89 12.11 -26.01 20.38
C ARG A 89 11.98 -27.28 19.56
N ASP A 90 10.79 -27.81 19.46
CA ASP A 90 10.42 -29.05 18.79
C ASP A 90 10.18 -28.89 17.28
N LEU A 91 10.10 -27.63 16.77
CA LEU A 91 10.00 -27.34 15.34
C LEU A 91 11.33 -27.66 14.64
N ASP A 92 11.26 -28.47 13.61
CA ASP A 92 12.41 -28.69 12.72
C ASP A 92 12.68 -27.47 11.81
N GLY A 93 13.70 -27.57 10.96
CA GLY A 93 14.11 -26.48 10.07
C GLY A 93 13.05 -26.11 9.05
N ILE A 94 12.36 -27.12 8.49
CA ILE A 94 11.30 -26.94 7.48
C ILE A 94 10.06 -26.27 8.11
N ASP A 95 9.60 -26.77 9.25
CA ASP A 95 8.46 -26.20 9.97
C ASP A 95 8.71 -24.72 10.34
N ARG A 96 9.92 -24.44 10.78
CA ARG A 96 10.33 -23.09 11.15
C ARG A 96 10.36 -22.14 9.94
N GLU A 97 10.89 -22.60 8.82
CA GLU A 97 10.94 -21.83 7.57
C GLU A 97 9.53 -21.55 7.04
N MET A 98 8.64 -22.57 7.00
CA MET A 98 7.23 -22.41 6.63
C MET A 98 6.54 -21.34 7.48
N LEU A 99 6.61 -21.47 8.80
CA LEU A 99 5.98 -20.54 9.73
C LEU A 99 6.54 -19.10 9.58
N LEU A 100 7.84 -18.93 9.43
CA LEU A 100 8.46 -17.63 9.23
C LEU A 100 8.05 -17.03 7.87
N GLY A 101 7.83 -17.85 6.85
CA GLY A 101 7.26 -17.42 5.57
C GLY A 101 5.84 -16.83 5.72
N TRP A 102 5.05 -17.30 6.69
CA TRP A 102 3.69 -16.80 6.93
C TRP A 102 3.63 -15.35 7.45
N ARG A 103 4.76 -14.72 7.75
CA ARG A 103 4.84 -13.28 8.02
C ARG A 103 4.63 -12.40 6.79
N ASP A 104 4.64 -13.01 5.61
CA ASP A 104 4.40 -12.35 4.33
C ASP A 104 3.17 -12.94 3.61
N PRO A 105 1.96 -12.84 4.20
CA PRO A 105 0.74 -13.35 3.60
C PRO A 105 0.30 -12.48 2.43
N VAL A 106 -0.39 -13.08 1.46
CA VAL A 106 -1.04 -12.38 0.35
C VAL A 106 -2.55 -12.35 0.58
N GLU A 107 -3.06 -11.19 1.01
CA GLU A 107 -4.49 -10.96 1.04
C GLU A 107 -4.92 -10.29 -0.26
N GLY A 108 -6.01 -10.76 -0.86
CA GLY A 108 -6.43 -10.21 -2.12
C GLY A 108 -7.76 -10.74 -2.62
N ILE A 109 -8.17 -10.14 -3.72
CA ILE A 109 -9.31 -10.60 -4.52
C ILE A 109 -8.74 -11.21 -5.81
N PHE A 110 -9.02 -12.48 -5.98
CA PHE A 110 -8.40 -13.29 -7.03
C PHE A 110 -9.44 -13.67 -8.09
N GLU A 111 -9.06 -13.63 -9.36
CA GLU A 111 -9.78 -14.29 -10.44
C GLU A 111 -9.30 -15.74 -10.58
N ILE A 112 -10.22 -16.69 -10.67
CA ILE A 112 -9.91 -18.11 -10.88
C ILE A 112 -9.57 -18.33 -12.34
N ARG A 113 -8.29 -18.56 -12.63
CA ARG A 113 -7.79 -18.78 -14.01
C ARG A 113 -8.03 -20.20 -14.50
N ARG A 114 -7.69 -21.20 -13.66
CA ARG A 114 -7.87 -22.62 -13.96
C ARG A 114 -7.76 -23.47 -12.70
N LYS A 115 -8.27 -24.70 -12.80
CA LYS A 115 -7.95 -25.79 -11.89
C LYS A 115 -6.70 -26.51 -12.41
N ASP A 116 -5.80 -26.88 -11.52
CA ASP A 116 -4.55 -27.56 -11.84
C ASP A 116 -4.33 -28.70 -10.84
N GLY A 117 -4.90 -29.87 -11.13
CA GLY A 117 -4.94 -31.00 -10.18
C GLY A 117 -5.73 -30.66 -8.93
N ASP A 118 -5.08 -30.66 -7.78
CA ASP A 118 -5.63 -30.30 -6.49
C ASP A 118 -5.45 -28.82 -6.15
N ALA A 119 -4.81 -28.05 -7.04
CA ALA A 119 -4.61 -26.60 -6.91
C ALA A 119 -5.61 -25.80 -7.71
N LEU A 120 -5.76 -24.51 -7.32
CA LEU A 120 -6.26 -23.44 -8.17
C LEU A 120 -5.10 -22.55 -8.61
N VAL A 121 -5.13 -22.13 -9.86
CA VAL A 121 -4.30 -21.00 -10.32
C VAL A 121 -5.17 -19.75 -10.26
N LEU A 122 -4.75 -18.82 -9.43
CA LEU A 122 -5.45 -17.59 -9.08
C LEU A 122 -4.66 -16.39 -9.59
N LEU A 123 -5.29 -15.44 -10.26
CA LEU A 123 -4.72 -14.13 -10.58
C LEU A 123 -5.18 -13.14 -9.51
N ASN A 124 -4.27 -12.57 -8.76
CA ASN A 124 -4.59 -11.49 -7.84
C ASN A 124 -4.87 -10.20 -8.64
N LEU A 125 -6.07 -9.64 -8.45
CA LEU A 125 -6.49 -8.44 -9.18
C LEU A 125 -5.76 -7.16 -8.70
N ILE A 126 -5.03 -7.23 -7.57
CA ILE A 126 -4.34 -6.09 -6.97
C ILE A 126 -2.89 -6.03 -7.44
N ASP A 127 -2.13 -7.10 -7.23
CA ASP A 127 -0.70 -7.15 -7.60
C ASP A 127 -0.44 -7.71 -9.02
N ASP A 128 -1.48 -8.23 -9.69
CA ASP A 128 -1.43 -8.77 -11.07
C ASP A 128 -0.53 -10.02 -11.20
N LEU A 129 -0.29 -10.74 -10.09
CA LEU A 129 0.49 -11.97 -10.06
C LEU A 129 -0.39 -13.21 -10.04
N GLU A 130 0.09 -14.32 -10.62
CA GLU A 130 -0.56 -15.63 -10.51
C GLU A 130 -0.04 -16.42 -9.32
N TYR A 131 -0.97 -17.03 -8.59
CA TYR A 131 -0.71 -17.83 -7.39
C TYR A 131 -1.22 -19.26 -7.58
N ARG A 132 -0.34 -20.27 -7.49
CA ARG A 132 -0.72 -21.67 -7.47
C ARG A 132 -1.07 -22.07 -6.04
N THR A 133 -2.35 -22.25 -5.77
CA THR A 133 -2.91 -22.26 -4.41
C THR A 133 -3.61 -23.58 -4.10
N TYR A 134 -3.33 -24.13 -2.94
CA TYR A 134 -3.93 -25.33 -2.37
C TYR A 134 -4.83 -25.00 -1.19
N SER A 135 -5.62 -25.97 -0.74
CA SER A 135 -6.39 -25.91 0.49
C SER A 135 -6.03 -27.11 1.38
N ASN A 136 -5.98 -26.89 2.69
CA ASN A 136 -5.84 -27.96 3.68
C ASN A 136 -7.01 -28.97 3.67
N ALA A 137 -8.20 -28.56 3.20
CA ALA A 137 -9.32 -29.46 2.97
C ALA A 137 -9.23 -30.17 1.59
N GLY A 138 -8.08 -30.07 0.91
CA GLY A 138 -7.81 -30.67 -0.37
C GLY A 138 -8.76 -30.20 -1.48
N ARG A 139 -8.88 -31.00 -2.54
CA ARG A 139 -9.72 -30.73 -3.71
C ARG A 139 -11.20 -30.47 -3.38
N ALA A 140 -11.68 -31.01 -2.25
CA ALA A 140 -13.08 -30.85 -1.85
C ALA A 140 -13.44 -29.37 -1.57
N ALA A 141 -12.50 -28.55 -1.10
CA ALA A 141 -12.70 -27.13 -0.87
C ALA A 141 -13.06 -26.35 -2.15
N PHE A 142 -12.68 -26.87 -3.31
CA PHE A 142 -12.87 -26.23 -4.61
C PHE A 142 -14.05 -26.82 -5.41
N ARG A 143 -14.98 -27.51 -4.74
CA ARG A 143 -16.23 -27.96 -5.38
C ARG A 143 -17.07 -26.76 -5.79
N GLY A 144 -17.62 -26.78 -7.01
CA GLY A 144 -18.45 -25.67 -7.53
C GLY A 144 -17.69 -24.44 -8.00
N VAL A 145 -16.40 -24.36 -7.79
CA VAL A 145 -15.55 -23.27 -8.26
C VAL A 145 -15.39 -23.36 -9.77
N THR A 146 -15.63 -22.24 -10.48
CA THR A 146 -15.59 -22.18 -11.95
C THR A 146 -14.55 -21.14 -12.42
N LYS A 147 -13.94 -21.44 -13.58
CA LYS A 147 -13.04 -20.49 -14.25
C LYS A 147 -13.75 -19.15 -14.51
N GLY A 148 -13.06 -18.05 -14.21
CA GLY A 148 -13.58 -16.68 -14.36
C GLY A 148 -14.50 -16.23 -13.23
N GLY A 149 -14.75 -17.08 -12.20
CA GLY A 149 -15.28 -16.65 -10.92
C GLY A 149 -14.17 -16.01 -10.07
N PHE A 150 -14.55 -15.50 -8.90
CA PHE A 150 -13.63 -14.78 -8.03
C PHE A 150 -13.56 -15.41 -6.64
N LEU A 151 -12.44 -15.17 -5.98
CA LEU A 151 -12.16 -15.64 -4.63
C LEU A 151 -11.60 -14.47 -3.82
N HIS A 152 -12.17 -14.18 -2.65
CA HIS A 152 -11.52 -13.36 -1.62
C HIS A 152 -10.91 -14.29 -0.58
N ALA A 153 -9.62 -14.20 -0.37
CA ALA A 153 -8.86 -15.05 0.54
C ALA A 153 -7.56 -14.39 1.00
N CYS A 154 -7.00 -14.95 2.06
CA CYS A 154 -5.62 -14.76 2.47
C CYS A 154 -4.81 -16.02 2.10
N LEU A 155 -3.67 -15.83 1.48
CA LEU A 155 -2.75 -16.89 1.08
C LEU A 155 -1.48 -16.82 1.93
N VAL A 156 -0.96 -17.98 2.34
CA VAL A 156 0.35 -18.10 2.97
C VAL A 156 1.24 -19.01 2.12
N PRO A 157 2.54 -18.75 2.03
CA PRO A 157 3.44 -19.65 1.30
C PRO A 157 3.54 -20.99 2.01
N VAL A 158 3.47 -22.08 1.26
CA VAL A 158 3.86 -23.41 1.77
C VAL A 158 5.38 -23.45 1.89
N PHE A 159 6.06 -23.00 0.81
CA PHE A 159 7.49 -22.80 0.78
C PHE A 159 7.79 -21.57 -0.08
N SER A 160 8.53 -20.62 0.44
CA SER A 160 8.76 -19.33 -0.25
C SER A 160 9.49 -19.49 -1.59
N ALA A 161 10.34 -20.50 -1.71
CA ALA A 161 11.13 -20.73 -2.93
C ALA A 161 10.34 -21.36 -4.10
N ASP A 162 9.23 -22.07 -3.83
CA ASP A 162 8.56 -22.90 -4.84
C ASP A 162 7.32 -22.23 -5.46
N GLY A 163 6.96 -21.03 -5.02
CA GLY A 163 5.76 -20.33 -5.50
C GLY A 163 4.45 -21.08 -5.21
N THR A 164 4.45 -21.98 -4.23
CA THR A 164 3.29 -22.76 -3.79
C THR A 164 2.63 -22.10 -2.58
N TRP A 165 1.31 -21.89 -2.68
CA TRP A 165 0.54 -21.16 -1.69
C TRP A 165 -0.57 -22.04 -1.08
N LEU A 166 -0.94 -21.73 0.15
CA LEU A 166 -2.05 -22.34 0.86
C LEU A 166 -3.06 -21.28 1.25
N ILE A 167 -4.35 -21.57 1.11
CA ILE A 167 -5.40 -20.71 1.66
C ILE A 167 -5.34 -20.74 3.18
N SER A 168 -5.25 -19.58 3.79
CA SER A 168 -5.29 -19.40 5.23
C SER A 168 -6.67 -18.90 5.64
N GLY A 169 -7.29 -19.61 6.57
CA GLY A 169 -8.58 -19.22 7.16
C GLY A 169 -9.77 -19.24 6.20
N ALA A 170 -10.63 -18.24 6.33
CA ALA A 170 -11.87 -18.17 5.57
C ALA A 170 -11.65 -17.71 4.12
N MET A 171 -12.43 -18.28 3.20
CA MET A 171 -12.48 -17.85 1.81
C MET A 171 -13.92 -17.65 1.36
N SER A 172 -14.13 -16.69 0.46
CA SER A 172 -15.45 -16.38 -0.10
C SER A 172 -15.40 -16.44 -1.62
N PHE A 173 -16.31 -17.23 -2.21
CA PHE A 173 -16.42 -17.37 -3.67
C PHE A 173 -17.51 -16.46 -4.22
N TYR A 174 -17.23 -15.86 -5.38
CA TYR A 174 -18.16 -15.01 -6.10
C TYR A 174 -18.28 -15.47 -7.55
N PRO A 175 -19.50 -15.48 -8.11
CA PRO A 175 -19.71 -15.87 -9.48
C PRO A 175 -19.16 -14.81 -10.45
N ARG A 176 -18.95 -15.19 -11.71
CA ARG A 176 -18.50 -14.26 -12.76
C ARG A 176 -19.42 -13.06 -12.94
N SER A 177 -20.71 -13.19 -12.64
CA SER A 177 -21.70 -12.10 -12.69
C SER A 177 -21.38 -10.96 -11.71
N SER A 178 -20.65 -11.21 -10.64
CA SER A 178 -20.22 -10.19 -9.65
C SER A 178 -19.00 -9.37 -10.09
N ALA A 179 -18.52 -9.51 -11.32
CA ALA A 179 -17.28 -8.90 -11.81
C ALA A 179 -17.18 -7.39 -11.56
N THR A 180 -18.28 -6.65 -11.71
CA THR A 180 -18.29 -5.19 -11.48
C THR A 180 -18.14 -4.82 -10.01
N GLU A 181 -18.79 -5.57 -9.11
CA GLU A 181 -18.70 -5.36 -7.66
C GLU A 181 -17.32 -5.74 -7.14
N ILE A 182 -16.81 -6.86 -7.63
CA ILE A 182 -15.46 -7.34 -7.35
C ILE A 182 -14.39 -6.35 -7.81
N ALA A 183 -14.51 -5.81 -9.02
CA ALA A 183 -13.59 -4.80 -9.51
C ALA A 183 -13.58 -3.54 -8.62
N ARG A 184 -14.77 -3.11 -8.16
CA ARG A 184 -14.87 -1.97 -7.23
C ARG A 184 -14.21 -2.26 -5.89
N ALA A 185 -14.48 -3.45 -5.32
CA ALA A 185 -13.87 -3.86 -4.06
C ALA A 185 -12.33 -3.98 -4.17
N ALA A 186 -11.82 -4.56 -5.27
CA ALA A 186 -10.39 -4.65 -5.52
C ALA A 186 -9.72 -3.28 -5.69
N LEU A 187 -10.37 -2.33 -6.39
CA LEU A 187 -9.89 -0.96 -6.50
C LEU A 187 -9.88 -0.25 -5.16
N GLN A 188 -10.92 -0.40 -4.37
CA GLN A 188 -10.98 0.17 -3.02
C GLN A 188 -9.87 -0.39 -2.15
N LEU A 189 -9.65 -1.71 -2.18
CA LEU A 189 -8.58 -2.36 -1.41
C LEU A 189 -7.19 -1.87 -1.85
N ALA A 190 -6.92 -1.79 -3.16
CA ALA A 190 -5.67 -1.27 -3.70
C ALA A 190 -5.43 0.21 -3.34
N THR A 191 -6.50 1.02 -3.23
CA THR A 191 -6.40 2.43 -2.84
C THR A 191 -6.15 2.59 -1.34
N SER A 192 -6.80 1.76 -0.50
CA SER A 192 -6.63 1.79 0.96
C SER A 192 -5.30 1.17 1.41
N HIS A 193 -4.78 0.21 0.62
CA HIS A 193 -3.59 -0.59 0.91
C HIS A 193 -2.66 -0.66 -0.31
N PRO A 194 -2.03 0.48 -0.71
CA PRO A 194 -1.17 0.53 -1.89
C PRO A 194 0.04 -0.42 -1.79
N GLU A 195 0.46 -0.77 -0.58
CA GLU A 195 1.54 -1.73 -0.34
C GLU A 195 1.25 -3.13 -0.91
N LEU A 196 -0.02 -3.50 -1.11
CA LEU A 196 -0.40 -4.78 -1.71
C LEU A 196 0.00 -4.89 -3.18
N VAL A 197 0.10 -3.76 -3.89
CA VAL A 197 0.54 -3.70 -5.29
C VAL A 197 2.04 -3.97 -5.41
N PHE A 198 2.81 -3.59 -4.39
CA PHE A 198 4.29 -3.59 -4.42
C PHE A 198 4.93 -4.99 -4.27
N ARG A 199 4.14 -6.06 -4.28
CA ARG A 199 4.67 -7.43 -4.44
C ARG A 199 5.16 -7.70 -5.87
N ASN A 200 4.60 -7.00 -6.85
CA ASN A 200 4.95 -7.13 -8.25
C ASN A 200 6.03 -6.11 -8.64
N PRO A 201 7.29 -6.54 -8.94
CA PRO A 201 8.34 -5.64 -9.34
C PRO A 201 8.02 -4.82 -10.60
N GLU A 202 7.27 -5.41 -11.55
CA GLU A 202 6.84 -4.70 -12.75
C GLU A 202 5.89 -3.55 -12.42
N LYS A 203 5.01 -3.73 -11.43
CA LYS A 203 4.11 -2.66 -10.96
C LYS A 203 4.86 -1.55 -10.23
N ILE A 204 5.90 -1.90 -9.50
CA ILE A 204 6.80 -0.91 -8.89
C ILE A 204 7.46 -0.06 -9.98
N GLU A 205 8.04 -0.69 -11.02
CA GLU A 205 8.68 0.06 -12.09
C GLU A 205 7.69 0.92 -12.87
N GLN A 206 6.51 0.39 -13.21
CA GLN A 206 5.42 1.16 -13.83
C GLN A 206 4.98 2.34 -12.95
N GLY A 207 4.98 2.16 -11.63
CA GLY A 207 4.70 3.24 -10.66
C GLY A 207 5.75 4.35 -10.72
N TRP A 208 7.03 3.98 -10.77
CA TRP A 208 8.13 4.93 -10.93
C TRP A 208 8.08 5.67 -12.28
N GLU A 209 7.81 4.96 -13.37
CA GLU A 209 7.63 5.57 -14.70
C GLU A 209 6.46 6.56 -14.70
N SER A 210 5.33 6.18 -14.11
CA SER A 210 4.17 7.06 -13.99
C SER A 210 4.49 8.31 -13.16
N MET A 211 5.21 8.15 -12.06
CA MET A 211 5.58 9.27 -11.19
C MET A 211 6.56 10.22 -11.86
N ARG A 212 7.56 9.70 -12.61
CA ARG A 212 8.49 10.52 -13.42
C ARG A 212 7.73 11.34 -14.46
N ALA A 213 6.82 10.72 -15.19
CA ALA A 213 6.06 11.40 -16.22
C ALA A 213 5.03 12.41 -15.64
N ASP A 214 4.46 12.14 -14.47
CA ASP A 214 3.61 13.13 -13.75
C ASP A 214 4.44 14.32 -13.27
N ARG A 215 5.68 14.09 -12.81
CA ARG A 215 6.62 15.15 -12.46
C ARG A 215 7.00 16.00 -13.68
N ASP A 216 7.32 15.38 -14.80
CA ASP A 216 7.67 16.09 -16.03
C ASP A 216 6.53 17.00 -16.48
N ALA A 217 5.29 16.51 -16.43
CA ALA A 217 4.10 17.31 -16.75
C ALA A 217 3.87 18.46 -15.75
N PHE A 218 4.18 18.25 -14.46
CA PHE A 218 4.14 19.29 -13.45
C PHE A 218 5.18 20.38 -13.75
N VAL A 219 6.41 19.99 -14.05
CA VAL A 219 7.50 20.90 -14.41
C VAL A 219 7.19 21.68 -15.70
N GLU A 220 6.62 21.01 -16.71
CA GLU A 220 6.19 21.66 -17.96
C GLU A 220 5.12 22.73 -17.70
N PHE A 221 4.13 22.43 -16.87
CA PHE A 221 3.03 23.36 -16.60
C PHE A 221 3.43 24.55 -15.72
N PHE A 222 4.23 24.30 -14.68
CA PHE A 222 4.60 25.32 -13.69
C PHE A 222 5.95 26.01 -13.95
N GLY A 223 6.77 25.46 -14.85
CA GLY A 223 8.12 25.96 -15.13
C GLY A 223 9.19 25.53 -14.11
N GLY A 224 8.84 24.63 -13.18
CA GLY A 224 9.75 24.11 -12.16
C GLY A 224 9.10 23.04 -11.31
N ASP A 225 9.89 22.37 -10.48
CA ASP A 225 9.43 21.30 -9.59
C ASP A 225 9.09 21.77 -8.18
N GLU A 226 9.12 23.10 -7.94
CA GLU A 226 8.82 23.73 -6.65
C GLU A 226 7.95 24.98 -6.85
N LEU A 227 6.92 25.11 -6.03
CA LEU A 227 6.09 26.31 -5.90
C LEU A 227 6.06 26.75 -4.43
N VAL A 228 5.99 28.06 -4.19
CA VAL A 228 5.76 28.61 -2.85
C VAL A 228 4.68 29.67 -2.96
N LEU A 229 3.48 29.37 -2.51
CA LEU A 229 2.27 30.16 -2.73
C LEU A 229 1.44 30.22 -1.44
N PRO A 230 0.57 31.24 -1.28
CA PRO A 230 -0.49 31.22 -0.27
C PRO A 230 -1.45 30.04 -0.50
N PRO A 231 -2.13 29.52 0.55
CA PRO A 231 -3.02 28.36 0.44
C PRO A 231 -4.07 28.47 -0.66
N ALA A 232 -4.82 29.58 -0.72
CA ALA A 232 -5.87 29.78 -1.73
C ALA A 232 -5.32 29.76 -3.17
N GLU A 233 -4.17 30.38 -3.41
CA GLU A 233 -3.52 30.37 -4.73
C GLU A 233 -2.98 28.99 -5.07
N THR A 234 -2.50 28.24 -4.08
CA THR A 234 -2.06 26.84 -4.24
C THR A 234 -3.21 25.97 -4.74
N GLU A 235 -4.39 26.05 -4.12
CA GLU A 235 -5.57 25.31 -4.57
C GLU A 235 -6.00 25.68 -5.98
N GLU A 236 -6.06 26.99 -6.28
CA GLU A 236 -6.44 27.49 -7.61
C GLU A 236 -5.49 26.97 -8.70
N ARG A 237 -4.17 27.08 -8.49
CA ARG A 237 -3.14 26.67 -9.43
C ARG A 237 -3.10 25.17 -9.66
N LEU A 238 -3.24 24.39 -8.59
CA LEU A 238 -3.30 22.92 -8.71
C LEU A 238 -4.58 22.46 -9.39
N ASN A 239 -5.72 23.09 -9.10
CA ASN A 239 -6.96 22.78 -9.81
C ASN A 239 -6.89 23.14 -11.30
N ALA A 240 -6.19 24.23 -11.68
CA ALA A 240 -5.93 24.56 -13.08
C ALA A 240 -5.03 23.49 -13.74
N TYR A 241 -3.97 23.05 -13.05
CA TYR A 241 -3.10 21.95 -13.52
C TYR A 241 -3.87 20.65 -13.73
N TYR A 242 -4.70 20.23 -12.78
CA TYR A 242 -5.47 18.99 -12.91
C TYR A 242 -6.51 19.07 -14.03
N ARG A 243 -7.14 20.25 -14.26
CA ARG A 243 -8.03 20.47 -15.41
C ARG A 243 -7.27 20.35 -16.73
N HIS A 244 -6.13 20.99 -16.86
CA HIS A 244 -5.27 20.91 -18.04
C HIS A 244 -4.90 19.45 -18.35
N ARG A 245 -4.48 18.70 -17.33
CA ARG A 245 -4.19 17.26 -17.45
C ARG A 245 -5.39 16.42 -17.91
N GLN A 246 -6.60 16.81 -17.50
CA GLN A 246 -7.83 16.12 -17.94
C GLN A 246 -8.16 16.41 -19.41
N GLU A 247 -7.98 17.66 -19.84
CA GLU A 247 -8.21 18.09 -21.22
C GLU A 247 -7.24 17.41 -22.18
N ASP A 248 -5.97 17.33 -21.86
CA ASP A 248 -4.96 16.64 -22.67
C ASP A 248 -5.28 15.13 -22.81
N THR A 249 -5.75 14.51 -21.75
CA THR A 249 -6.18 13.11 -21.78
C THR A 249 -7.44 12.92 -22.65
N ALA A 250 -8.39 13.85 -22.61
CA ALA A 250 -9.61 13.82 -23.42
C ALA A 250 -9.32 14.06 -24.91
N ALA A 251 -8.30 14.88 -25.22
CA ALA A 251 -7.84 15.17 -26.57
C ALA A 251 -7.06 14.02 -27.24
N GLY A 252 -6.92 12.87 -26.55
CA GLY A 252 -6.23 11.68 -27.07
C GLY A 252 -4.71 11.84 -27.20
N ARG A 253 -4.13 12.87 -26.61
CA ARG A 253 -2.68 12.95 -26.44
C ARG A 253 -2.23 11.81 -25.52
N PRO A 254 -1.24 11.00 -25.94
CA PRO A 254 -0.79 9.89 -25.12
C PRO A 254 -0.22 10.45 -23.81
N ASP A 255 -0.99 10.29 -22.75
CA ASP A 255 -0.50 10.54 -21.40
C ASP A 255 0.51 9.43 -21.09
N ARG A 256 1.80 9.70 -21.33
CA ARG A 256 2.91 8.78 -21.06
C ARG A 256 2.98 8.40 -19.58
N ALA A 257 2.32 9.17 -18.72
CA ALA A 257 2.36 9.07 -17.28
C ALA A 257 1.32 8.12 -16.68
N ARG A 258 0.33 7.64 -17.45
CA ARG A 258 -0.77 6.88 -16.86
C ARG A 258 -0.90 5.51 -17.48
N GLY A 259 -0.55 4.52 -16.68
CA GLY A 259 -1.20 3.22 -16.78
C GLY A 259 -2.71 3.47 -16.89
N ARG A 260 -3.37 2.85 -17.87
CA ARG A 260 -4.77 2.99 -18.29
C ARG A 260 -5.67 3.64 -17.23
N ARG A 261 -5.87 4.96 -17.33
CA ARG A 261 -6.83 5.67 -16.48
C ARG A 261 -8.17 4.97 -16.58
N LEU A 262 -8.76 4.70 -15.43
CA LEU A 262 -10.17 4.25 -15.40
C LEU A 262 -11.04 5.41 -15.89
N PRO A 263 -11.62 5.37 -17.11
CA PRO A 263 -12.38 6.49 -17.67
C PRO A 263 -13.59 6.77 -16.78
N GLY A 264 -13.89 8.04 -16.47
CA GLY A 264 -15.10 8.51 -15.77
C GLY A 264 -15.03 8.51 -14.24
N LEU A 265 -13.83 8.58 -13.64
CA LEU A 265 -13.70 9.15 -12.31
C LEU A 265 -13.60 10.67 -12.50
N ASP A 266 -14.70 11.38 -12.23
CA ASP A 266 -14.64 12.81 -11.96
C ASP A 266 -13.88 12.95 -10.66
N PHE A 267 -12.65 13.47 -10.72
CA PHE A 267 -11.94 13.80 -9.51
C PHE A 267 -12.59 15.06 -8.93
N PRO A 268 -12.91 15.04 -7.61
CA PRO A 268 -13.32 16.24 -6.93
C PRO A 268 -12.22 17.32 -7.08
N ALA A 269 -12.60 18.57 -6.97
CA ALA A 269 -11.62 19.65 -6.90
C ALA A 269 -10.61 19.33 -5.78
N PHE A 270 -9.35 19.64 -6.03
CA PHE A 270 -8.31 19.54 -5.01
C PHE A 270 -8.58 20.58 -3.92
N GLU A 271 -8.60 20.13 -2.69
CA GLU A 271 -8.71 20.97 -1.50
C GLU A 271 -7.53 20.66 -0.59
N LEU A 272 -6.90 21.69 -0.05
CA LEU A 272 -5.83 21.52 0.93
C LEU A 272 -6.40 20.93 2.24
N PRO A 273 -5.68 20.01 2.88
CA PRO A 273 -5.98 19.60 4.24
C PRO A 273 -6.03 20.81 5.20
N ARG A 274 -6.89 20.73 6.21
CA ARG A 274 -7.12 21.87 7.14
C ARG A 274 -5.85 22.37 7.83
N ASP A 275 -4.96 21.45 8.19
CA ASP A 275 -3.67 21.75 8.81
C ASP A 275 -2.70 22.51 7.90
N LEU A 276 -2.92 22.48 6.58
CA LEU A 276 -2.18 23.27 5.59
C LEU A 276 -2.90 24.57 5.24
N ALA A 277 -4.23 24.61 5.32
CA ALA A 277 -5.02 25.76 4.94
C ALA A 277 -4.79 27.00 5.83
N ASP A 278 -4.33 26.80 7.08
CA ASP A 278 -4.04 27.85 8.05
C ASP A 278 -2.61 28.39 7.97
N ALA A 279 -1.77 27.85 7.06
CA ALA A 279 -0.38 28.30 6.89
C ALA A 279 -0.30 29.63 6.11
N ASP A 280 0.76 30.41 6.34
CA ASP A 280 1.01 31.63 5.55
C ASP A 280 1.39 31.31 4.10
N THR A 281 2.18 30.25 3.90
CA THR A 281 2.62 29.76 2.59
C THR A 281 2.67 28.25 2.52
N ILE A 282 2.38 27.70 1.35
CA ILE A 282 2.53 26.29 1.04
C ILE A 282 3.70 26.09 0.09
N GLY A 283 4.68 25.29 0.49
CA GLY A 283 5.67 24.72 -0.43
C GLY A 283 5.08 23.47 -1.10
N VAL A 284 4.97 23.51 -2.42
CA VAL A 284 4.59 22.35 -3.24
C VAL A 284 5.83 21.87 -3.96
N ILE A 285 6.28 20.69 -3.66
CA ILE A 285 7.52 20.12 -4.24
C ILE A 285 7.19 18.79 -4.89
N TYR A 286 7.53 18.64 -6.17
CA TYR A 286 7.46 17.36 -6.87
C TYR A 286 8.85 16.74 -7.01
N ASP A 287 9.19 15.84 -6.13
CA ASP A 287 10.48 15.14 -6.11
C ASP A 287 10.43 13.83 -6.89
N GLU A 288 11.57 13.34 -7.35
CA GLU A 288 11.69 12.09 -8.12
C GLU A 288 11.47 10.84 -7.27
N VAL A 289 11.76 10.92 -5.96
CA VAL A 289 11.65 9.81 -5.02
C VAL A 289 10.44 9.98 -4.12
N ASP A 290 10.28 11.16 -3.54
CA ASP A 290 9.21 11.42 -2.56
C ASP A 290 7.86 11.76 -3.23
N GLY A 291 7.83 12.02 -4.55
CA GLY A 291 6.62 12.43 -5.27
C GLY A 291 6.17 13.85 -4.95
N LEU A 292 4.86 14.11 -5.10
CA LEU A 292 4.26 15.42 -4.83
C LEU A 292 3.99 15.58 -3.33
N ASN A 293 4.63 16.58 -2.73
CA ASN A 293 4.53 16.87 -1.30
C ASN A 293 4.15 18.31 -1.03
N PHE A 294 3.51 18.55 0.14
CA PHE A 294 3.05 19.85 0.61
C PHE A 294 3.67 20.16 1.96
N TYR A 295 4.16 21.41 2.11
CA TYR A 295 4.88 21.85 3.30
C TYR A 295 4.35 23.18 3.79
N ALA A 296 3.79 23.21 5.02
CA ALA A 296 3.29 24.43 5.65
C ALA A 296 4.43 25.41 5.96
N ASP A 297 4.21 26.69 5.73
CA ASP A 297 5.13 27.79 6.03
C ASP A 297 6.52 27.66 5.39
N TYR A 298 6.58 26.95 4.25
CA TYR A 298 7.85 26.71 3.56
C TYR A 298 8.55 28.01 3.11
N GLY A 299 7.80 29.07 2.80
CA GLY A 299 8.34 30.38 2.48
C GLY A 299 9.20 30.93 3.62
N LEU A 300 8.71 30.85 4.86
CA LEU A 300 9.44 31.26 6.05
C LEU A 300 10.71 30.44 6.29
N LEU A 301 10.65 29.14 6.00
CA LEU A 301 11.81 28.26 6.07
C LEU A 301 12.85 28.62 5.00
N ARG A 302 12.41 28.92 3.77
CA ARG A 302 13.27 29.36 2.66
C ARG A 302 13.98 30.68 2.99
N GLU A 303 13.27 31.65 3.58
CA GLU A 303 13.87 32.91 4.06
C GLU A 303 14.98 32.69 5.06
N LEU A 304 14.79 31.75 6.02
CA LEU A 304 15.81 31.41 7.02
C LEU A 304 17.11 30.92 6.37
N PHE A 305 17.01 30.10 5.32
CA PHE A 305 18.21 29.60 4.62
C PHE A 305 18.83 30.66 3.69
N ALA A 306 18.04 31.60 3.19
CA ALA A 306 18.56 32.72 2.41
C ALA A 306 19.23 33.79 3.29
N ASP A 307 18.71 34.03 4.51
CA ASP A 307 19.26 35.00 5.47
C ASP A 307 19.47 34.36 6.86
N PRO A 308 20.69 33.90 7.17
CA PRO A 308 21.00 33.26 8.45
C PRO A 308 20.87 34.20 9.67
N SER A 309 20.74 35.50 9.48
CA SER A 309 20.49 36.44 10.58
C SER A 309 19.14 36.14 11.26
N LEU A 310 18.18 35.64 10.48
CA LEU A 310 16.84 35.23 10.92
C LEU A 310 16.86 34.02 11.90
N THR A 311 17.96 33.30 11.99
CA THR A 311 18.12 32.19 12.94
C THR A 311 17.96 32.64 14.40
N GLY A 312 18.09 33.93 14.70
CA GLY A 312 17.80 34.52 16.02
C GLY A 312 16.33 34.69 16.32
N ARG A 313 15.46 34.66 15.32
CA ARG A 313 14.02 34.90 15.46
C ARG A 313 13.29 33.60 15.85
N LYS A 314 12.48 33.70 16.89
CA LYS A 314 11.76 32.54 17.47
C LYS A 314 10.89 31.79 16.44
N PRO A 315 10.05 32.45 15.60
CA PRO A 315 9.21 31.75 14.63
C PRO A 315 10.03 30.86 13.69
N HIS A 316 11.13 31.35 13.12
CA HIS A 316 12.01 30.60 12.21
C HIS A 316 12.68 29.41 12.90
N GLN A 317 13.14 29.58 14.16
CA GLN A 317 13.71 28.48 14.91
C GLN A 317 12.69 27.38 15.24
N ASP A 318 11.49 27.78 15.65
CA ASP A 318 10.44 26.83 16.02
C ASP A 318 9.95 26.07 14.79
N LEU A 319 9.80 26.75 13.64
CA LEU A 319 9.48 26.10 12.37
C LEU A 319 10.54 25.08 11.96
N LEU A 320 11.82 25.44 11.97
CA LEU A 320 12.89 24.49 11.62
C LEU A 320 12.95 23.31 12.59
N ARG A 321 12.66 23.50 13.89
CA ARG A 321 12.54 22.40 14.84
C ARG A 321 11.35 21.50 14.53
N THR A 322 10.22 22.08 14.09
CA THR A 322 9.03 21.33 13.64
C THR A 322 9.38 20.48 12.43
N TYR A 323 9.99 21.06 11.41
CA TYR A 323 10.44 20.31 10.24
C TYR A 323 11.40 19.16 10.57
N LEU A 324 12.24 19.31 11.57
CA LEU A 324 13.14 18.23 12.05
C LEU A 324 12.42 17.16 12.89
N ARG A 325 11.29 17.47 13.56
CA ARG A 325 10.63 16.56 14.51
C ARG A 325 9.44 15.82 13.92
N GLU A 326 8.61 16.55 13.16
CA GLU A 326 7.33 16.01 12.66
C GLU A 326 7.57 14.84 11.71
N GLN A 327 6.92 13.71 12.02
CA GLN A 327 7.07 12.48 11.23
C GLN A 327 6.37 12.55 9.87
N SER A 328 5.39 13.42 9.70
CA SER A 328 4.72 13.67 8.42
C SER A 328 5.58 14.45 7.42
N ILE A 329 6.66 15.08 7.87
CA ILE A 329 7.57 15.86 7.02
C ILE A 329 8.81 15.02 6.70
N THR A 330 9.08 14.78 5.40
CA THR A 330 10.27 14.06 4.94
C THR A 330 11.54 14.91 5.09
N PRO A 331 12.75 14.35 4.93
CA PRO A 331 13.99 15.12 4.89
C PRO A 331 14.10 16.09 3.72
N LEU A 332 13.30 15.92 2.66
CA LEU A 332 13.40 16.60 1.38
C LEU A 332 13.50 18.14 1.48
N PRO A 333 12.59 18.87 2.17
CA PRO A 333 12.62 20.33 2.17
C PRO A 333 13.91 20.88 2.77
N ILE A 334 14.42 20.28 3.84
CA ILE A 334 15.68 20.69 4.48
C ILE A 334 16.87 20.39 3.56
N ARG A 335 16.91 19.23 2.91
CA ARG A 335 17.97 18.89 1.94
C ARG A 335 18.01 19.87 0.78
N ARG A 336 16.86 20.22 0.20
CA ARG A 336 16.78 21.16 -0.93
C ARG A 336 17.28 22.54 -0.53
N LEU A 337 16.81 23.05 0.60
CA LEU A 337 17.23 24.37 1.07
C LEU A 337 18.72 24.43 1.44
N ALA A 338 19.22 23.39 2.07
CA ALA A 338 20.65 23.30 2.38
C ALA A 338 21.52 23.15 1.13
N ALA A 339 21.03 22.47 0.09
CA ALA A 339 21.73 22.36 -1.20
C ALA A 339 21.70 23.69 -1.98
N ALA A 340 20.60 24.43 -1.91
CA ALA A 340 20.47 25.74 -2.52
C ALA A 340 21.31 26.83 -1.80
N HIS A 341 21.53 26.66 -0.50
CA HIS A 341 22.22 27.65 0.36
C HIS A 341 23.31 26.99 1.24
N PRO A 342 24.37 26.39 0.66
CA PRO A 342 25.32 25.57 1.44
C PRO A 342 26.09 26.36 2.50
N GLU A 343 26.48 27.59 2.23
CA GLU A 343 27.22 28.43 3.19
C GLU A 343 26.36 28.89 4.37
N THR A 344 25.07 29.15 4.12
CA THR A 344 24.14 29.61 5.16
C THR A 344 23.58 28.43 5.95
N ALA A 345 23.43 27.26 5.37
CA ALA A 345 23.02 26.03 6.06
C ALA A 345 23.91 25.73 7.28
N ASP A 346 25.23 25.85 7.11
CA ASP A 346 26.17 25.68 8.22
C ASP A 346 25.86 26.59 9.40
N SER A 347 25.70 27.90 9.12
CA SER A 347 25.47 28.89 10.17
C SER A 347 24.10 28.72 10.84
N VAL A 348 23.06 28.35 10.07
CA VAL A 348 21.71 28.03 10.58
C VAL A 348 21.79 26.89 11.57
N PHE A 349 22.42 25.77 11.19
CA PHE A 349 22.49 24.58 12.04
C PHE A 349 23.48 24.71 13.21
N ARG A 350 24.62 25.42 13.05
CA ARG A 350 25.52 25.76 14.17
C ARG A 350 24.78 26.47 15.30
N LYS A 351 23.95 27.45 14.94
CA LYS A 351 23.16 28.22 15.89
C LYS A 351 22.01 27.42 16.50
N LEU A 352 21.24 26.68 15.66
CA LEU A 352 20.14 25.84 16.13
C LEU A 352 20.58 24.76 17.10
N LEU A 353 21.68 24.06 16.77
CA LEU A 353 22.19 22.92 17.52
C LEU A 353 23.16 23.32 18.65
N ARG A 354 23.58 24.59 18.69
CA ARG A 354 24.64 25.10 19.57
C ARG A 354 25.93 24.33 19.41
N LYS A 355 26.31 23.99 18.16
CA LYS A 355 27.52 23.24 17.80
C LYS A 355 28.37 24.05 16.82
N PRO A 356 29.42 24.78 17.27
CA PRO A 356 30.22 25.64 16.38
C PRO A 356 30.93 24.90 15.25
N GLY A 357 31.27 23.63 15.44
CA GLY A 357 31.96 22.79 14.46
C GLY A 357 31.01 22.05 13.49
N PHE A 358 29.69 22.36 13.47
CA PHE A 358 28.79 21.70 12.57
C PHE A 358 29.01 22.20 11.12
N ALA A 359 29.18 21.25 10.19
CA ALA A 359 29.18 21.49 8.76
C ALA A 359 28.10 20.61 8.12
N TRP A 360 27.24 21.21 7.30
CA TRP A 360 26.12 20.49 6.69
C TRP A 360 26.59 19.36 5.77
N SER A 361 27.64 19.60 4.99
CA SER A 361 28.23 18.59 4.08
C SER A 361 28.73 17.33 4.79
N GLU A 362 29.14 17.43 6.06
CA GLU A 362 29.68 16.32 6.84
C GLU A 362 28.65 15.70 7.79
N HIS A 363 27.77 16.53 8.36
CA HIS A 363 26.92 16.13 9.48
C HIS A 363 25.42 16.19 9.17
N GLY A 364 25.02 16.80 8.04
CA GLY A 364 23.61 17.06 7.70
C GLY A 364 22.82 15.78 7.52
N GLU A 365 23.35 14.84 6.74
CA GLU A 365 22.65 13.58 6.45
C GLU A 365 22.55 12.69 7.73
N GLU A 366 23.57 12.67 8.57
CA GLU A 366 23.51 11.97 9.86
C GLU A 366 22.46 12.60 10.79
N LEU A 367 22.38 13.94 10.82
CA LEU A 367 21.35 14.65 11.57
C LEU A 367 19.96 14.24 11.11
N LEU A 368 19.70 14.22 9.79
CA LEU A 368 18.40 13.83 9.22
C LEU A 368 18.09 12.36 9.54
N ARG A 369 19.03 11.43 9.38
CA ARG A 369 18.86 10.00 9.75
C ARG A 369 18.45 9.84 11.21
N ARG A 370 19.08 10.57 12.10
CA ARG A 370 18.75 10.52 13.53
C ARG A 370 17.37 11.12 13.84
N ARG A 371 16.95 12.16 13.10
CA ARG A 371 15.68 12.86 13.32
C ARG A 371 14.51 12.19 12.64
N LYS A 372 14.73 11.51 11.53
CA LYS A 372 13.75 10.87 10.66
C LYS A 372 14.06 9.38 10.43
N PRO A 373 14.33 8.58 11.50
CA PRO A 373 14.73 7.19 11.32
C PRO A 373 13.72 6.35 10.54
N TRP A 374 12.42 6.66 10.65
CA TRP A 374 11.34 6.01 9.92
C TRP A 374 11.49 6.13 8.41
N TYR A 375 11.91 7.30 7.91
CA TYR A 375 12.11 7.55 6.47
C TYR A 375 13.24 6.67 5.91
N TYR A 376 14.34 6.56 6.64
CA TYR A 376 15.50 5.79 6.20
C TYR A 376 15.40 4.29 6.47
N ALA A 377 14.46 3.86 7.29
CA ALA A 377 14.20 2.44 7.54
C ALA A 377 13.35 1.80 6.44
N GLN A 378 12.71 2.60 5.59
CA GLN A 378 11.87 2.12 4.51
C GLN A 378 12.63 2.15 3.18
N GLU A 379 12.42 1.12 2.38
CA GLU A 379 12.83 1.14 0.99
C GLU A 379 11.92 2.10 0.21
N PRO A 380 12.47 3.02 -0.62
CA PRO A 380 11.64 3.94 -1.40
C PRO A 380 10.65 3.18 -2.28
N ARG A 381 9.41 3.65 -2.29
CA ARG A 381 8.32 3.11 -3.11
C ARG A 381 7.66 4.23 -3.91
N PRO A 382 7.16 3.97 -5.13
CA PRO A 382 6.49 5.02 -5.89
C PRO A 382 5.21 5.46 -5.15
N GLY A 383 4.95 6.75 -5.10
CA GLY A 383 3.72 7.33 -4.54
C GLY A 383 2.46 7.07 -5.41
N VAL A 384 2.64 6.42 -6.57
CA VAL A 384 1.58 6.08 -7.53
C VAL A 384 1.50 4.58 -7.67
N SER A 385 0.30 4.01 -7.47
CA SER A 385 0.02 2.59 -7.70
C SER A 385 -0.63 2.39 -9.07
N VAL A 386 -0.07 1.48 -9.87
CA VAL A 386 -0.57 1.15 -11.20
C VAL A 386 -1.53 -0.03 -11.12
N VAL A 387 -2.77 0.18 -11.53
CA VAL A 387 -3.79 -0.88 -11.58
C VAL A 387 -3.44 -1.91 -12.65
N GLY A 388 -3.57 -3.20 -12.32
CA GLY A 388 -3.37 -4.31 -13.24
C GLY A 388 -4.32 -4.26 -14.43
N GLU A 389 -3.87 -4.79 -15.60
CA GLU A 389 -4.67 -4.78 -16.84
C GLU A 389 -6.03 -5.44 -16.62
N ARG A 390 -6.03 -6.60 -15.95
CA ARG A 390 -7.26 -7.35 -15.72
C ARG A 390 -8.26 -6.60 -14.86
N LEU A 391 -7.81 -5.95 -13.81
CA LEU A 391 -8.67 -5.12 -12.97
C LEU A 391 -9.23 -3.93 -13.75
N GLY A 392 -8.40 -3.30 -14.60
CA GLY A 392 -8.82 -2.24 -15.51
C GLY A 392 -9.91 -2.68 -16.49
N GLU A 393 -9.79 -3.88 -17.10
CA GLU A 393 -10.79 -4.46 -17.99
C GLU A 393 -12.13 -4.72 -17.28
N LEU A 394 -12.10 -5.31 -16.08
CA LEU A 394 -13.28 -5.59 -15.28
C LEU A 394 -14.02 -4.30 -14.89
N ALA A 395 -13.28 -3.27 -14.48
CA ALA A 395 -13.82 -1.96 -14.15
C ALA A 395 -14.46 -1.25 -15.37
N ALA A 396 -13.83 -1.37 -16.55
CA ALA A 396 -14.36 -0.81 -17.80
C ALA A 396 -15.60 -1.59 -18.33
N GLY A 397 -15.61 -2.91 -18.18
CA GLY A 397 -16.73 -3.78 -18.61
C GLY A 397 -18.03 -3.51 -17.87
N GLY A 398 -17.96 -3.20 -16.58
CA GLY A 398 -19.12 -2.85 -15.76
C GLY A 398 -19.86 -1.57 -16.22
N ARG A 399 -19.19 -0.68 -16.94
CA ARG A 399 -19.81 0.53 -17.52
C ARG A 399 -20.60 0.23 -18.78
N ARG A 400 -20.09 -0.64 -19.67
CA ARG A 400 -20.81 -1.03 -20.88
C ARG A 400 -22.14 -1.70 -20.55
N GLN A 401 -22.22 -2.47 -19.48
CA GLN A 401 -23.46 -3.10 -19.03
C GLN A 401 -24.50 -2.08 -18.49
N ARG A 402 -24.07 -1.02 -17.79
CA ARG A 402 -24.99 0.03 -17.31
C ARG A 402 -25.60 0.86 -18.46
N PHE A 403 -24.84 1.14 -19.52
CA PHE A 403 -25.36 1.87 -20.68
C PHE A 403 -26.32 1.02 -21.54
N THR A 404 -26.17 -0.31 -21.58
CA THR A 404 -27.07 -1.19 -22.30
C THR A 404 -28.35 -1.50 -21.54
N SER A 405 -28.36 -1.50 -20.22
CA SER A 405 -29.57 -1.69 -19.40
C SER A 405 -30.49 -0.47 -19.33
N ALA A 406 -29.96 0.76 -19.56
CA ALA A 406 -30.75 1.99 -19.59
C ALA A 406 -31.53 2.20 -20.90
N ARG A 407 -31.41 1.33 -21.93
CA ARG A 407 -32.03 1.46 -23.25
C ARG A 407 -33.13 0.44 -23.52
N ARG A 408 -33.88 -0.06 -22.54
CA ARG A 408 -35.12 -0.80 -22.74
C ARG A 408 -36.23 -0.32 -21.81
N VAL A 409 -36.87 0.80 -22.21
CA VAL A 409 -38.27 1.06 -21.85
C VAL A 409 -39.12 0.46 -22.97
N PRO A 410 -39.90 -0.62 -22.75
CA PRO A 410 -40.85 -1.07 -23.73
C PRO A 410 -42.00 -0.06 -23.79
N GLY A 411 -42.37 0.32 -25.03
CA GLY A 411 -43.48 1.24 -25.28
C GLY A 411 -44.80 0.77 -24.68
N GLN A 412 -45.53 1.71 -24.10
CA GLN A 412 -46.94 1.56 -23.76
C GLN A 412 -47.76 1.40 -25.07
N PRO A 413 -48.72 0.47 -25.16
CA PRO A 413 -49.64 0.44 -26.24
C PRO A 413 -50.73 1.51 -26.01
N HIS A 414 -50.89 2.39 -26.99
CA HIS A 414 -52.13 3.17 -27.13
C HIS A 414 -53.32 2.22 -27.22
N ARG A 415 -54.34 2.44 -26.43
CA ARG A 415 -55.73 1.95 -26.68
C ARG A 415 -56.63 3.12 -27.04
N PRO A 416 -57.64 2.81 -27.87
CA PRO A 416 -58.42 3.78 -28.65
C PRO A 416 -59.36 4.62 -27.80
#